data_170a2ddc4d78b3fa1debdba1fe77a35c
#
_entry.id   170a2ddc4d78b3fa1debdba1fe77a35c
#
_cell.length_a   1.000
_cell.length_b   1.000
_cell.length_c   1.000
_cell.angle_alpha   90.00
_cell.angle_beta   90.00
_cell.angle_gamma   90.00
#
_symmetry.space_group_name_H-M   'P 1'
#
loop_
_entity.id
_entity.type
_entity.pdbx_description
1 polymer ?
#
loop_
_entity_poly.entity_id
_entity_poly.type
_entity_poly.pdbx_seq_one_letter_code
_entity_poly.pdbx_strand_id
1 'polypeptide(L)'
;MPANHELTEELIQFFRDYYSEEIAQLAQRYPREQKSLHVDYDDLYRFNPDVADDVRNLPKQLQEHLEEALRLYDLPVAVELDEAHVRIYNLPETHVFDPSAVSRHENIGQLLDIRGQVQKVSDVKPRLTEAVWECHRCGTQTEIPQHGESLEEPHECQGCERQGPFSLDASTSSWIDHQYARVQQPPEKTNGGEAQSVDAHLEDDLIEGFDAGDRVVLTGILDIEEPGAEQGLDFDTNLDARSVVKEESDYDDVDVDEHLDEIEAIANGERGDPYQLLVDSINPKHRGDEHVKLAVALQLFGGWAHEYPDGSRDRGDWHMLLLGDPGCGKSTFLRYVDQIAPRSTYASGKGATAAGMTAAAVSDDFGDTEWGLEAGALVLADGGIACVDEIDKMQSDAVSSMHDALESQQVHVNKAGINATLNARTSLLAAGNPKDGRFERYRPKGEQIDMGPTLLSRFDLMFMVSDEPDREDDADVVEHMVQSRQAAGRHTRGEELSEEEQQRVEPAIDRSVMRAYVAHAKQTCRPIIEDDEVAERLKQFFVEFRAGAGEQDDDSPIPLTFRKVEAIQRLAESSARVRLSDTVEIEDVERAIRLVTKSMKQVGYDPESGEFDADIIETQYLTKHPRLAVSAA
;
A
#
# COMPACT_ATOMS: atom_id res chain seq x y z
N MET A 1 -4.85 41.30 25.84
CA MET A 1 -3.42 41.42 26.26
C MET A 1 -3.07 40.76 27.61
N PRO A 2 -3.79 40.88 28.75
CA PRO A 2 -3.41 40.09 29.94
C PRO A 2 -3.69 38.59 29.82
N ALA A 3 -4.73 38.18 29.12
CA ALA A 3 -5.08 36.76 28.92
C ALA A 3 -4.08 35.97 28.06
N ASN A 4 -3.45 36.61 27.07
CA ASN A 4 -2.44 35.98 26.21
C ASN A 4 -1.14 35.61 26.94
N HIS A 5 -0.73 36.42 27.93
CA HIS A 5 0.50 36.16 28.67
C HIS A 5 0.36 34.99 29.65
N GLU A 6 -0.84 34.82 30.27
CA GLU A 6 -1.08 33.68 31.18
C GLU A 6 -1.06 32.36 30.42
N LEU A 7 -1.62 32.28 29.19
CA LEU A 7 -1.61 31.08 28.36
C LEU A 7 -0.18 30.73 27.92
N THR A 8 0.61 31.69 27.47
CA THR A 8 2.01 31.46 27.08
C THR A 8 2.86 30.95 28.26
N GLU A 9 2.67 31.50 29.48
CA GLU A 9 3.35 30.98 30.67
C GLU A 9 2.93 29.56 31.03
N GLU A 10 1.65 29.20 30.85
CA GLU A 10 1.12 27.86 31.06
C GLU A 10 1.74 26.87 30.05
N LEU A 11 1.84 27.24 28.78
CA LEU A 11 2.46 26.43 27.73
C LEU A 11 3.98 26.25 27.94
N ILE A 12 4.69 27.27 28.46
CA ILE A 12 6.10 27.12 28.89
C ILE A 12 6.22 26.07 30.00
N GLN A 13 5.25 26.04 30.94
CA GLN A 13 5.26 25.02 31.98
C GLN A 13 4.99 23.63 31.43
N PHE A 14 4.04 23.48 30.46
CA PHE A 14 3.80 22.26 29.74
C PHE A 14 5.09 21.72 29.09
N PHE A 15 5.81 22.55 28.36
CA PHE A 15 7.08 22.16 27.74
C PHE A 15 8.16 21.75 28.77
N ARG A 16 8.20 22.37 29.95
CA ARG A 16 9.11 21.95 31.02
C ARG A 16 8.78 20.56 31.58
N ASP A 17 7.50 20.29 31.72
CA ASP A 17 7.05 19.07 32.40
C ASP A 17 7.09 17.84 31.46
N TYR A 18 6.89 18.03 30.14
CA TYR A 18 6.73 16.94 29.18
C TYR A 18 7.83 16.86 28.13
N TYR A 19 8.44 17.97 27.70
CA TYR A 19 9.30 18.05 26.51
C TYR A 19 10.68 18.64 26.74
N SER A 20 11.16 18.67 27.97
CA SER A 20 12.44 19.30 28.31
C SER A 20 13.65 18.65 27.65
N GLU A 21 13.65 17.34 27.44
CA GLU A 21 14.72 16.59 26.79
C GLU A 21 14.68 16.79 25.27
N GLU A 22 13.50 16.75 24.66
CA GLU A 22 13.26 16.96 23.23
C GLU A 22 13.63 18.38 22.82
N ILE A 23 13.28 19.38 23.63
CA ILE A 23 13.67 20.78 23.38
C ILE A 23 15.20 20.95 23.50
N ALA A 24 15.86 20.27 24.43
CA ALA A 24 17.32 20.29 24.51
C ALA A 24 17.99 19.61 23.30
N GLN A 25 17.40 18.56 22.74
CA GLN A 25 17.85 17.92 21.49
C GLN A 25 17.60 18.84 20.29
N LEU A 26 16.41 19.44 20.20
CA LEU A 26 16.07 20.41 19.16
C LEU A 26 17.11 21.54 19.14
N ALA A 27 17.41 22.15 20.29
CA ALA A 27 18.38 23.25 20.41
C ALA A 27 19.81 22.89 19.95
N GLN A 28 20.18 21.59 19.99
CA GLN A 28 21.48 21.10 19.49
C GLN A 28 21.52 20.94 17.98
N ARG A 29 20.37 20.64 17.36
CA ARG A 29 20.25 20.33 15.93
C ARG A 29 19.72 21.48 15.09
N TYR A 30 19.13 22.48 15.75
CA TYR A 30 18.52 23.64 15.12
C TYR A 30 19.57 24.56 14.49
N PRO A 31 19.29 25.19 13.34
CA PRO A 31 18.12 24.98 12.45
C PRO A 31 18.37 23.96 11.33
N ARG A 32 19.56 23.33 11.28
CA ARG A 32 20.03 22.59 10.09
C ARG A 32 19.50 21.17 9.99
N GLU A 33 19.41 20.48 11.12
CA GLU A 33 19.01 19.07 11.15
C GLU A 33 17.58 18.90 11.63
N GLN A 34 17.08 19.83 12.44
CA GLN A 34 15.72 19.79 12.98
C GLN A 34 15.23 21.22 13.22
N LYS A 35 14.01 21.53 12.77
CA LYS A 35 13.35 22.83 12.96
C LYS A 35 12.11 22.74 13.85
N SER A 36 11.59 21.54 14.09
CA SER A 36 10.30 21.36 14.75
C SER A 36 10.39 20.55 16.04
N LEU A 37 9.55 20.92 17.00
CA LEU A 37 9.19 20.13 18.17
C LEU A 37 7.88 19.38 17.88
N HIS A 38 7.91 18.06 17.95
CA HIS A 38 6.72 17.23 17.81
C HIS A 38 6.04 17.06 19.17
N VAL A 39 4.75 17.39 19.24
CA VAL A 39 3.94 17.38 20.47
C VAL A 39 2.77 16.42 20.30
N ASP A 40 2.69 15.42 21.18
CA ASP A 40 1.57 14.49 21.21
C ASP A 40 0.32 15.19 21.79
N TYR A 41 -0.80 15.09 21.08
CA TYR A 41 -2.06 15.66 21.54
C TYR A 41 -2.52 15.07 22.89
N ASP A 42 -2.27 13.80 23.13
CA ASP A 42 -2.61 13.15 24.39
C ASP A 42 -1.89 13.75 25.59
N ASP A 43 -0.63 14.16 25.43
CA ASP A 43 0.12 14.80 26.51
C ASP A 43 -0.42 16.21 26.79
N LEU A 44 -0.81 16.93 25.74
CA LEU A 44 -1.47 18.23 25.91
C LEU A 44 -2.83 18.09 26.60
N TYR A 45 -3.61 17.06 26.22
CA TYR A 45 -4.89 16.76 26.86
C TYR A 45 -4.75 16.35 28.33
N ARG A 46 -3.73 15.55 28.66
CA ARG A 46 -3.41 15.21 30.07
C ARG A 46 -2.99 16.40 30.89
N PHE A 47 -2.28 17.34 30.28
CA PHE A 47 -1.86 18.57 30.95
C PHE A 47 -3.05 19.51 31.19
N ASN A 48 -3.76 19.89 30.14
CA ASN A 48 -4.94 20.75 30.22
C ASN A 48 -5.96 20.45 29.10
N PRO A 49 -7.10 19.78 29.41
CA PRO A 49 -8.13 19.46 28.42
C PRO A 49 -8.72 20.68 27.70
N ASP A 50 -8.86 21.82 28.36
CA ASP A 50 -9.43 23.03 27.75
C ASP A 50 -8.50 23.60 26.68
N VAL A 51 -7.18 23.60 26.93
CA VAL A 51 -6.16 24.00 25.94
C VAL A 51 -6.12 23.03 24.76
N ALA A 52 -6.22 21.73 25.01
CA ALA A 52 -6.27 20.71 23.96
C ALA A 52 -7.53 20.87 23.07
N ASP A 53 -8.69 21.19 23.65
CA ASP A 53 -9.91 21.50 22.89
C ASP A 53 -9.77 22.80 22.08
N ASP A 54 -9.11 23.81 22.63
CA ASP A 54 -8.84 25.07 21.92
C ASP A 54 -7.88 24.87 20.73
N VAL A 55 -6.88 23.96 20.82
CA VAL A 55 -6.01 23.57 19.68
C VAL A 55 -6.83 23.08 18.50
N ARG A 56 -7.87 22.30 18.74
CA ARG A 56 -8.72 21.77 17.67
C ARG A 56 -9.65 22.81 17.05
N ASN A 57 -10.21 23.68 17.89
CA ASN A 57 -11.25 24.61 17.48
C ASN A 57 -10.72 25.98 17.04
N LEU A 58 -9.55 26.39 17.53
CA LEU A 58 -8.88 27.66 17.23
C LEU A 58 -7.39 27.43 16.88
N PRO A 59 -7.08 26.52 15.93
CA PRO A 59 -5.74 26.01 15.72
C PRO A 59 -4.73 27.12 15.37
N LYS A 60 -5.10 28.07 14.50
CA LYS A 60 -4.18 29.15 14.06
C LYS A 60 -3.70 30.02 15.24
N GLN A 61 -4.61 30.36 16.15
CA GLN A 61 -4.27 31.21 17.31
C GLN A 61 -3.41 30.45 18.32
N LEU A 62 -3.74 29.19 18.56
CA LEU A 62 -3.03 28.41 19.57
C LEU A 62 -1.65 27.96 19.09
N GLN A 63 -1.50 27.72 17.79
CA GLN A 63 -0.21 27.48 17.15
C GLN A 63 0.77 28.65 17.42
N GLU A 64 0.32 29.90 17.23
CA GLU A 64 1.13 31.09 17.52
C GLU A 64 1.58 31.16 18.99
N HIS A 65 0.70 30.79 19.94
CA HIS A 65 1.05 30.74 21.35
C HIS A 65 2.02 29.62 21.72
N LEU A 66 1.89 28.45 21.11
CA LEU A 66 2.81 27.32 21.29
C LEU A 66 4.21 27.68 20.78
N GLU A 67 4.30 28.26 19.59
CA GLU A 67 5.58 28.67 19.01
C GLU A 67 6.19 29.84 19.80
N GLU A 68 5.39 30.79 20.29
CA GLU A 68 5.84 31.85 21.20
C GLU A 68 6.38 31.29 22.53
N ALA A 69 5.68 30.29 23.10
CA ALA A 69 6.12 29.60 24.31
C ALA A 69 7.44 28.85 24.10
N LEU A 70 7.65 28.26 22.93
CA LEU A 70 8.90 27.61 22.57
C LEU A 70 10.05 28.60 22.41
N ARG A 71 9.81 29.77 21.80
CA ARG A 71 10.81 30.86 21.67
C ARG A 71 11.21 31.44 23.02
N LEU A 72 10.26 31.56 23.94
CA LEU A 72 10.49 32.11 25.29
C LEU A 72 11.00 31.06 26.28
N TYR A 73 11.16 29.80 25.84
CA TYR A 73 11.65 28.73 26.70
C TYR A 73 13.11 28.98 27.11
N ASP A 74 13.40 28.88 28.41
CA ASP A 74 14.72 29.14 28.96
C ASP A 74 15.68 27.97 28.68
N LEU A 75 16.52 28.14 27.67
CA LEU A 75 17.48 27.15 27.23
C LEU A 75 18.82 27.31 27.95
N PRO A 76 19.51 26.21 28.32
CA PRO A 76 20.85 26.27 28.93
C PRO A 76 21.96 26.63 27.92
N VAL A 77 21.63 26.82 26.65
CA VAL A 77 22.54 27.16 25.55
C VAL A 77 22.12 28.47 24.88
N ALA A 78 23.08 29.24 24.33
CA ALA A 78 22.79 30.49 23.63
C ALA A 78 22.31 30.24 22.19
N VAL A 79 21.16 29.58 22.05
CA VAL A 79 20.47 29.35 20.79
C VAL A 79 19.09 29.97 20.89
N GLU A 80 18.71 30.77 19.91
CA GLU A 80 17.38 31.37 19.80
C GLU A 80 16.56 30.48 18.80
N LEU A 81 15.35 30.05 19.20
CA LEU A 81 14.46 29.18 18.42
C LEU A 81 13.41 30.04 17.68
N ASP A 82 13.84 31.13 17.04
CA ASP A 82 12.93 32.13 16.45
C ASP A 82 12.04 31.60 15.32
N GLU A 83 12.56 30.67 14.53
CA GLU A 83 11.85 30.06 13.41
C GLU A 83 11.51 28.57 13.68
N ALA A 84 11.52 28.14 14.93
CA ALA A 84 11.15 26.78 15.28
C ALA A 84 9.64 26.62 15.31
N HIS A 85 9.18 25.48 14.77
CA HIS A 85 7.77 25.11 14.71
C HIS A 85 7.38 24.14 15.83
N VAL A 86 6.10 24.17 16.20
CA VAL A 86 5.49 23.15 17.06
C VAL A 86 4.55 22.31 16.20
N ARG A 87 4.80 21.01 16.07
CA ARG A 87 4.07 20.06 15.24
C ARG A 87 3.23 19.14 16.11
N ILE A 88 1.91 19.39 16.16
CA ILE A 88 0.98 18.56 16.92
C ILE A 88 0.59 17.37 16.06
N TYR A 89 0.53 16.18 16.66
CA TYR A 89 0.14 14.93 16.01
C TYR A 89 -0.70 14.07 16.96
N ASN A 90 -1.22 12.95 16.47
CA ASN A 90 -1.99 11.97 17.25
C ASN A 90 -3.30 12.55 17.82
N LEU A 91 -4.13 13.15 16.95
CA LEU A 91 -5.44 13.65 17.35
C LEU A 91 -6.38 12.47 17.74
N PRO A 92 -7.41 12.74 18.60
CA PRO A 92 -8.34 11.69 18.98
C PRO A 92 -9.11 11.15 17.78
N GLU A 93 -9.47 9.88 17.81
CA GLU A 93 -10.21 9.12 16.77
C GLU A 93 -11.42 9.87 16.18
N THR A 94 -12.07 10.73 16.97
CA THR A 94 -13.20 11.56 16.51
C THR A 94 -12.79 12.64 15.52
N HIS A 95 -11.49 12.91 15.37
CA HIS A 95 -10.91 13.92 14.48
C HIS A 95 -9.96 13.30 13.44
N VAL A 96 -9.96 11.98 13.33
CA VAL A 96 -9.25 11.23 12.29
C VAL A 96 -10.24 10.92 11.15
N PHE A 97 -9.92 11.36 9.95
CA PHE A 97 -10.79 11.23 8.78
C PHE A 97 -10.07 10.53 7.63
N ASP A 98 -10.83 9.74 6.88
CA ASP A 98 -10.43 9.37 5.53
C ASP A 98 -10.69 10.54 4.56
N PRO A 99 -9.95 10.69 3.47
CA PRO A 99 -10.17 11.74 2.47
C PRO A 99 -11.62 11.87 1.97
N SER A 100 -12.37 10.75 1.96
CA SER A 100 -13.78 10.73 1.56
C SER A 100 -14.75 11.43 2.53
N ALA A 101 -14.34 11.67 3.76
CA ALA A 101 -15.19 12.20 4.82
C ALA A 101 -14.81 13.63 5.26
N VAL A 102 -13.64 14.11 4.86
CA VAL A 102 -13.06 15.35 5.40
C VAL A 102 -13.70 16.62 4.86
N SER A 103 -14.04 16.68 3.56
CA SER A 103 -14.55 17.90 2.90
C SER A 103 -16.00 18.20 3.25
N ARG A 104 -16.27 18.41 4.55
CA ARG A 104 -17.58 18.80 5.07
C ARG A 104 -17.50 20.18 5.73
N HIS A 105 -18.57 20.96 5.60
CA HIS A 105 -18.63 22.32 6.14
C HIS A 105 -18.35 22.40 7.66
N GLU A 106 -18.66 21.36 8.41
CA GLU A 106 -18.42 21.29 9.86
C GLU A 106 -16.95 21.16 10.23
N ASN A 107 -16.12 20.70 9.29
CA ASN A 107 -14.67 20.49 9.48
C ASN A 107 -13.85 21.72 9.10
N ILE A 108 -14.44 22.69 8.42
CA ILE A 108 -13.74 23.89 7.95
C ILE A 108 -13.20 24.71 9.13
N GLY A 109 -11.91 25.03 9.08
CA GLY A 109 -11.20 25.80 10.11
C GLY A 109 -10.79 24.99 11.34
N GLN A 110 -11.06 23.68 11.37
CA GLN A 110 -10.64 22.80 12.47
C GLN A 110 -9.32 22.10 12.17
N LEU A 111 -8.59 21.73 13.22
CA LEU A 111 -7.42 20.86 13.12
C LEU A 111 -7.89 19.40 13.07
N LEU A 112 -7.45 18.68 12.04
CA LEU A 112 -7.88 17.33 11.72
C LEU A 112 -6.68 16.46 11.39
N ASP A 113 -6.79 15.16 11.64
CA ASP A 113 -5.90 14.14 11.09
C ASP A 113 -6.54 13.52 9.85
N ILE A 114 -5.82 13.53 8.74
CA ILE A 114 -6.21 12.83 7.52
C ILE A 114 -5.28 11.65 7.32
N ARG A 115 -5.83 10.44 7.41
CA ARG A 115 -5.10 9.20 7.16
C ARG A 115 -5.35 8.74 5.72
N GLY A 116 -4.28 8.69 4.92
CA GLY A 116 -4.41 8.32 3.52
C GLY A 116 -3.11 7.91 2.87
N GLN A 117 -3.18 7.67 1.56
CA GLN A 117 -2.03 7.34 0.74
C GLN A 117 -1.70 8.49 -0.20
N VAL A 118 -0.44 8.84 -0.28
CA VAL A 118 0.03 9.91 -1.18
C VAL A 118 -0.08 9.43 -2.62
N GLN A 119 -0.98 10.05 -3.36
CA GLN A 119 -1.16 9.79 -4.79
C GLN A 119 -0.15 10.56 -5.62
N LYS A 120 0.05 11.85 -5.29
CA LYS A 120 0.84 12.78 -6.08
C LYS A 120 1.57 13.76 -5.19
N VAL A 121 2.78 14.12 -5.60
CA VAL A 121 3.61 15.14 -4.95
C VAL A 121 4.11 16.10 -6.02
N SER A 122 4.05 17.41 -5.75
CA SER A 122 4.59 18.44 -6.63
C SER A 122 6.09 18.64 -6.42
N ASP A 123 6.72 19.39 -7.32
CA ASP A 123 8.06 19.92 -7.08
C ASP A 123 8.04 20.93 -5.93
N VAL A 124 9.17 21.05 -5.22
CA VAL A 124 9.40 22.07 -4.19
C VAL A 124 9.63 23.43 -4.89
N LYS A 125 8.90 24.45 -4.45
CA LYS A 125 9.02 25.82 -4.94
C LYS A 125 9.21 26.82 -3.78
N PRO A 126 10.05 27.85 -3.96
CA PRO A 126 10.10 28.95 -3.01
C PRO A 126 8.84 29.82 -3.13
N ARG A 127 8.16 30.05 -2.01
CA ARG A 127 7.00 30.95 -1.87
C ARG A 127 7.40 32.18 -1.10
N LEU A 128 6.92 33.33 -1.57
CA LEU A 128 7.17 34.61 -0.94
C LEU A 128 6.22 34.80 0.25
N THR A 129 6.76 34.91 1.45
CA THR A 129 5.98 35.12 2.69
C THR A 129 5.89 36.60 3.05
N GLU A 130 6.95 37.36 2.79
CA GLU A 130 6.99 38.79 3.05
C GLU A 130 7.74 39.49 1.90
N ALA A 131 7.04 40.36 1.19
CA ALA A 131 7.57 41.09 0.04
C ALA A 131 8.14 42.42 0.47
N VAL A 132 9.40 42.69 0.17
CA VAL A 132 10.03 44.00 0.35
C VAL A 132 9.92 44.79 -0.95
N TRP A 133 9.20 45.91 -0.89
CA TRP A 133 8.95 46.79 -2.03
C TRP A 133 9.77 48.08 -1.92
N GLU A 134 10.61 48.37 -2.90
CA GLU A 134 11.34 49.60 -2.99
C GLU A 134 10.59 50.67 -3.81
N CYS A 135 10.38 51.83 -3.21
CA CYS A 135 9.76 52.96 -3.89
C CYS A 135 10.75 53.63 -4.85
N HIS A 136 10.46 53.65 -6.16
CA HIS A 136 11.31 54.28 -7.17
C HIS A 136 11.50 55.81 -6.99
N ARG A 137 10.68 56.44 -6.16
CA ARG A 137 10.74 57.91 -5.97
C ARG A 137 11.64 58.32 -4.81
N CYS A 138 11.69 57.58 -3.75
CA CYS A 138 12.43 57.96 -2.54
C CYS A 138 13.37 56.86 -2.03
N GLY A 139 13.34 55.66 -2.61
CA GLY A 139 14.19 54.54 -2.16
C GLY A 139 13.79 53.93 -0.80
N THR A 140 12.60 54.29 -0.29
CA THR A 140 12.13 53.66 0.98
C THR A 140 11.65 52.26 0.70
N GLN A 141 12.07 51.30 1.49
CA GLN A 141 11.59 49.92 1.49
C GLN A 141 10.35 49.79 2.37
N THR A 142 9.37 49.03 1.90
CA THR A 142 8.11 48.74 2.58
C THR A 142 7.91 47.26 2.58
N GLU A 143 7.77 46.62 3.71
CA GLU A 143 7.54 45.21 3.91
C GLU A 143 6.02 44.95 3.89
N ILE A 144 5.56 44.01 3.08
CA ILE A 144 4.14 43.62 2.94
C ILE A 144 4.06 42.10 3.09
N PRO A 145 3.39 41.60 4.14
CA PRO A 145 3.06 40.18 4.23
C PRO A 145 2.24 39.74 3.01
N GLN A 146 2.55 38.59 2.46
CA GLN A 146 1.87 38.04 1.29
C GLN A 146 0.90 36.96 1.75
N HIS A 147 -0.37 37.14 1.40
CA HIS A 147 -1.44 36.20 1.70
C HIS A 147 -2.17 35.84 0.40
N GLY A 148 -2.43 34.55 0.18
CA GLY A 148 -3.10 34.08 -1.03
C GLY A 148 -2.17 33.83 -2.24
N GLU A 149 -2.73 33.78 -3.44
CA GLU A 149 -2.05 33.40 -4.69
C GLU A 149 -1.52 34.58 -5.51
N SER A 150 -1.94 35.80 -5.22
CA SER A 150 -1.57 36.99 -5.97
C SER A 150 -0.61 37.88 -5.21
N LEU A 151 0.43 38.35 -5.92
CA LEU A 151 1.41 39.27 -5.34
C LEU A 151 0.78 40.61 -4.96
N GLU A 152 0.82 40.97 -3.69
CA GLU A 152 0.27 42.20 -3.15
C GLU A 152 1.33 43.32 -3.14
N GLU A 153 0.98 44.46 -3.77
CA GLU A 153 1.79 45.67 -3.74
C GLU A 153 1.30 46.66 -2.67
N PRO A 154 2.20 47.49 -2.06
CA PRO A 154 1.75 48.53 -1.15
C PRO A 154 0.90 49.60 -1.85
N HIS A 155 -0.21 49.98 -1.25
CA HIS A 155 -1.08 51.05 -1.79
C HIS A 155 -0.39 52.41 -1.82
N GLU A 156 0.48 52.68 -0.86
CA GLU A 156 1.28 53.94 -0.80
C GLU A 156 2.61 53.70 -0.10
N CYS A 157 3.59 54.50 -0.45
CA CYS A 157 4.92 54.45 0.14
C CYS A 157 4.93 55.02 1.57
N GLN A 158 5.44 54.28 2.52
CA GLN A 158 5.56 54.71 3.90
C GLN A 158 6.49 55.96 4.10
N GLY A 159 7.40 56.20 3.17
CA GLY A 159 8.35 57.32 3.24
C GLY A 159 7.89 58.59 2.59
N CYS A 160 7.25 58.54 1.39
CA CYS A 160 6.85 59.73 0.64
C CYS A 160 5.34 59.88 0.44
N GLU A 161 4.53 58.99 0.99
CA GLU A 161 3.05 58.98 0.96
C GLU A 161 2.49 59.08 -0.47
N ARG A 162 3.15 58.42 -1.42
CA ARG A 162 2.73 58.43 -2.86
C ARG A 162 2.48 57.02 -3.35
N GLN A 163 1.53 56.88 -4.26
CA GLN A 163 1.23 55.64 -4.98
C GLN A 163 2.34 55.38 -6.03
N GLY A 164 3.25 54.46 -5.70
CA GLY A 164 4.27 53.93 -6.60
C GLY A 164 4.95 54.84 -7.62
N PRO A 165 5.62 54.30 -8.58
CA PRO A 165 5.83 52.86 -8.82
C PRO A 165 6.77 52.23 -7.77
N PHE A 166 6.52 50.94 -7.55
CA PHE A 166 7.33 50.08 -6.69
C PHE A 166 8.04 49.00 -7.49
N SER A 167 9.13 48.48 -6.97
CA SER A 167 9.79 47.28 -7.48
C SER A 167 10.02 46.31 -6.32
N LEU A 168 9.74 45.04 -6.59
CA LEU A 168 10.02 43.95 -5.62
C LEU A 168 11.53 43.78 -5.48
N ASP A 169 12.04 43.86 -4.27
CA ASP A 169 13.40 43.46 -3.94
C ASP A 169 13.40 42.00 -3.44
N ALA A 170 13.52 41.06 -4.36
CA ALA A 170 13.54 39.65 -4.07
C ALA A 170 14.72 39.21 -3.17
N SER A 171 15.78 40.02 -3.10
CA SER A 171 16.97 39.68 -2.33
C SER A 171 16.86 39.98 -0.82
N THR A 172 15.97 40.90 -0.45
CA THR A 172 15.69 41.27 0.95
C THR A 172 14.32 40.73 1.42
N SER A 173 13.53 40.17 0.52
CA SER A 173 12.25 39.54 0.82
C SER A 173 12.42 38.19 1.51
N SER A 174 11.43 37.78 2.30
CA SER A 174 11.41 36.50 3.02
C SER A 174 10.73 35.41 2.18
N TRP A 175 11.34 34.25 2.15
CA TRP A 175 10.89 33.10 1.36
C TRP A 175 10.79 31.85 2.22
N ILE A 176 9.82 30.98 1.91
CA ILE A 176 9.68 29.67 2.49
C ILE A 176 9.56 28.64 1.36
N ASP A 177 10.14 27.48 1.53
CA ASP A 177 9.93 26.40 0.58
C ASP A 177 8.55 25.77 0.81
N HIS A 178 7.83 25.47 -0.26
CA HIS A 178 6.52 24.85 -0.19
C HIS A 178 6.35 23.75 -1.23
N GLN A 179 5.43 22.84 -0.94
CA GLN A 179 5.11 21.68 -1.76
C GLN A 179 3.62 21.34 -1.61
N TYR A 180 3.02 20.81 -2.66
CA TYR A 180 1.67 20.26 -2.63
C TYR A 180 1.71 18.75 -2.66
N ALA A 181 0.83 18.11 -1.90
CA ALA A 181 0.60 16.67 -1.94
C ALA A 181 -0.88 16.38 -2.10
N ARG A 182 -1.22 15.42 -2.98
CA ARG A 182 -2.57 14.87 -3.07
C ARG A 182 -2.61 13.56 -2.32
N VAL A 183 -3.43 13.51 -1.26
CA VAL A 183 -3.64 12.33 -0.45
C VAL A 183 -5.00 11.74 -0.76
N GLN A 184 -5.02 10.47 -1.16
CA GLN A 184 -6.23 9.74 -1.52
C GLN A 184 -6.59 8.70 -0.46
N GLN A 185 -7.83 8.29 -0.48
CA GLN A 185 -8.29 7.12 0.26
C GLN A 185 -7.52 5.88 -0.20
N PRO A 186 -6.99 5.06 0.72
CA PRO A 186 -6.30 3.82 0.36
C PRO A 186 -7.18 2.91 -0.51
N PRO A 187 -6.63 2.29 -1.58
CA PRO A 187 -7.39 1.52 -2.55
C PRO A 187 -8.27 0.43 -1.94
N GLU A 188 -7.80 -0.26 -0.91
CA GLU A 188 -8.51 -1.32 -0.19
C GLU A 188 -9.74 -0.81 0.59
N LYS A 189 -9.85 0.48 0.87
CA LYS A 189 -10.99 1.12 1.55
C LYS A 189 -12.06 1.64 0.59
N THR A 190 -11.79 1.70 -0.73
CA THR A 190 -12.72 2.29 -1.71
C THR A 190 -13.91 1.41 -2.08
N ASN A 191 -13.90 0.12 -1.72
CA ASN A 191 -14.97 -0.85 -2.04
C ASN A 191 -15.37 -0.87 -3.53
N GLY A 192 -14.42 -0.60 -4.44
CA GLY A 192 -14.62 -0.54 -5.89
C GLY A 192 -15.29 0.74 -6.40
N GLY A 193 -15.39 1.77 -5.56
CA GLY A 193 -15.74 3.15 -5.94
C GLY A 193 -14.52 3.92 -6.44
N GLU A 194 -14.74 5.18 -6.80
CA GLU A 194 -13.67 6.13 -7.10
C GLU A 194 -13.03 6.61 -5.79
N ALA A 195 -11.70 6.54 -5.70
CA ALA A 195 -10.99 7.03 -4.53
C ALA A 195 -11.16 8.56 -4.42
N GLN A 196 -11.60 9.00 -3.26
CA GLN A 196 -11.67 10.43 -2.95
C GLN A 196 -10.28 10.91 -2.50
N SER A 197 -9.95 12.15 -2.81
CA SER A 197 -8.66 12.75 -2.46
C SER A 197 -8.83 14.14 -1.85
N VAL A 198 -7.80 14.56 -1.12
CA VAL A 198 -7.66 15.91 -0.56
C VAL A 198 -6.29 16.43 -0.95
N ASP A 199 -6.25 17.68 -1.37
CA ASP A 199 -5.00 18.38 -1.65
C ASP A 199 -4.49 19.01 -0.35
N ALA A 200 -3.20 18.79 -0.06
CA ALA A 200 -2.53 19.31 1.12
C ALA A 200 -1.40 20.25 0.72
N HIS A 201 -1.28 21.37 1.43
CA HIS A 201 -0.23 22.34 1.29
C HIS A 201 0.78 22.16 2.43
N LEU A 202 2.05 22.00 2.08
CA LEU A 202 3.15 21.75 3.00
C LEU A 202 4.18 22.84 2.89
N GLU A 203 4.70 23.29 4.02
CA GLU A 203 5.69 24.36 4.11
C GLU A 203 6.87 23.96 4.98
N ASP A 204 8.05 24.52 4.68
CA ASP A 204 9.31 24.41 5.39
C ASP A 204 9.75 22.94 5.63
N ASP A 205 9.87 22.52 6.87
CA ASP A 205 10.37 21.20 7.27
C ASP A 205 9.38 20.03 7.02
N LEU A 206 8.15 20.33 6.59
CA LEU A 206 7.18 19.31 6.18
C LEU A 206 7.40 18.81 4.76
N ILE A 207 8.18 19.52 3.96
CA ILE A 207 8.53 19.12 2.58
C ILE A 207 9.50 17.94 2.58
N GLU A 208 9.47 17.14 1.50
CA GLU A 208 10.39 16.01 1.28
C GLU A 208 10.36 14.91 2.37
N GLY A 209 9.37 14.93 3.27
CA GLY A 209 9.22 13.91 4.31
C GLY A 209 8.62 12.58 3.83
N PHE A 210 8.09 12.53 2.59
CA PHE A 210 7.38 11.38 2.02
C PHE A 210 7.39 11.42 0.49
N ASP A 211 7.13 10.27 -0.11
CA ASP A 211 7.06 10.08 -1.56
C ASP A 211 5.64 9.68 -2.01
N ALA A 212 5.38 9.78 -3.33
CA ALA A 212 4.17 9.22 -3.90
C ALA A 212 4.12 7.70 -3.68
N GLY A 213 3.00 7.21 -3.15
CA GLY A 213 2.82 5.83 -2.72
C GLY A 213 2.91 5.62 -1.21
N ASP A 214 3.56 6.51 -0.47
CA ASP A 214 3.67 6.40 0.98
C ASP A 214 2.31 6.57 1.68
N ARG A 215 2.17 5.93 2.83
CA ARG A 215 1.06 6.14 3.74
C ARG A 215 1.43 7.18 4.78
N VAL A 216 0.53 8.12 4.99
CA VAL A 216 0.76 9.25 5.87
C VAL A 216 -0.47 9.57 6.70
N VAL A 217 -0.22 10.10 7.89
CA VAL A 217 -1.20 10.85 8.68
C VAL A 217 -0.80 12.30 8.59
N LEU A 218 -1.65 13.10 7.94
CA LEU A 218 -1.48 14.55 7.85
C LEU A 218 -2.36 15.23 8.88
N THR A 219 -1.75 15.87 9.86
CA THR A 219 -2.44 16.77 10.76
C THR A 219 -2.44 18.16 10.14
N GLY A 220 -3.61 18.74 9.94
CA GLY A 220 -3.71 20.06 9.29
C GLY A 220 -5.04 20.75 9.51
N ILE A 221 -5.12 21.98 9.03
CA ILE A 221 -6.31 22.82 9.11
C ILE A 221 -7.01 22.75 7.76
N LEU A 222 -8.28 22.31 7.75
CA LEU A 222 -9.07 22.32 6.51
C LEU A 222 -9.49 23.75 6.18
N ASP A 223 -9.00 24.26 5.07
CA ASP A 223 -9.33 25.60 4.60
C ASP A 223 -10.12 25.57 3.28
N ILE A 224 -10.77 26.65 2.94
CA ILE A 224 -11.49 26.82 1.66
C ILE A 224 -10.54 27.51 0.69
N GLU A 225 -10.41 26.94 -0.48
CA GLU A 225 -9.67 27.57 -1.57
C GLU A 225 -10.36 28.86 -2.02
N GLU A 226 -9.62 29.96 -2.13
CA GLU A 226 -10.18 31.23 -2.60
C GLU A 226 -10.65 31.08 -4.04
N PRO A 227 -11.92 31.47 -4.35
CA PRO A 227 -12.47 31.27 -5.67
C PRO A 227 -11.74 32.13 -6.70
N GLY A 228 -11.24 31.50 -7.75
CA GLY A 228 -10.83 32.21 -8.97
C GLY A 228 -12.00 33.02 -9.57
N ALA A 229 -11.72 33.98 -10.44
CA ALA A 229 -12.68 34.95 -10.97
C ALA A 229 -13.93 34.35 -11.69
N GLU A 230 -13.96 33.05 -11.96
CA GLU A 230 -15.02 32.33 -12.68
C GLU A 230 -15.73 31.24 -11.84
N GLN A 231 -15.43 31.09 -10.56
CA GLN A 231 -16.04 30.04 -9.72
C GLN A 231 -17.45 30.39 -9.27
N GLY A 232 -18.27 29.35 -9.14
CA GLY A 232 -19.68 29.44 -8.75
C GLY A 232 -19.88 29.55 -7.23
N LEU A 233 -20.84 28.77 -6.68
CA LEU A 233 -21.13 28.72 -5.23
C LEU A 233 -20.47 27.52 -4.55
N ASP A 234 -19.88 26.63 -5.32
CA ASP A 234 -19.15 25.46 -4.82
C ASP A 234 -17.68 25.82 -4.71
N PHE A 235 -17.07 25.48 -3.58
CA PHE A 235 -15.69 25.77 -3.25
C PHE A 235 -14.93 24.46 -3.04
N ASP A 236 -13.70 24.42 -3.53
CA ASP A 236 -12.78 23.35 -3.21
C ASP A 236 -12.17 23.56 -1.83
N THR A 237 -11.72 22.47 -1.21
CA THR A 237 -11.09 22.49 0.10
C THR A 237 -9.67 21.96 -0.02
N ASN A 238 -8.75 22.59 0.69
CA ASN A 238 -7.38 22.15 0.86
C ASN A 238 -7.03 21.98 2.34
N LEU A 239 -6.02 21.19 2.63
CA LEU A 239 -5.48 20.99 3.95
C LEU A 239 -4.19 21.81 4.11
N ASP A 240 -4.18 22.78 4.99
CA ASP A 240 -2.98 23.47 5.42
C ASP A 240 -2.25 22.59 6.46
N ALA A 241 -1.28 21.79 6.00
CA ALA A 241 -0.61 20.78 6.82
C ALA A 241 0.23 21.41 7.93
N ARG A 242 0.11 20.86 9.13
CA ARG A 242 0.84 21.30 10.33
C ARG A 242 1.78 20.23 10.85
N SER A 243 1.49 18.96 10.59
CA SER A 243 2.36 17.83 10.91
C SER A 243 2.18 16.74 9.86
N VAL A 244 3.24 15.98 9.63
CA VAL A 244 3.25 14.81 8.77
C VAL A 244 3.89 13.68 9.55
N VAL A 245 3.15 12.58 9.69
CA VAL A 245 3.67 11.33 10.25
C VAL A 245 3.59 10.28 9.16
N LYS A 246 4.75 9.79 8.72
CA LYS A 246 4.81 8.64 7.82
C LYS A 246 4.55 7.39 8.63
N GLU A 247 3.60 6.57 8.20
CA GLU A 247 3.38 5.25 8.81
C GLU A 247 4.61 4.37 8.51
N GLU A 248 5.43 4.15 9.54
CA GLU A 248 6.71 3.42 9.41
C GLU A 248 6.49 1.93 9.22
N SER A 249 5.45 1.38 9.84
CA SER A 249 5.10 -0.03 9.68
C SER A 249 4.06 -0.21 8.58
N ASP A 250 4.24 -1.26 7.79
CA ASP A 250 3.38 -1.53 6.64
C ASP A 250 1.91 -1.81 6.99
N TYR A 251 1.53 -1.90 8.28
CA TYR A 251 0.20 -2.34 8.73
C TYR A 251 -0.29 -1.67 10.01
N ASP A 252 0.19 -0.47 10.34
CA ASP A 252 -0.20 0.27 11.56
C ASP A 252 -1.67 0.71 11.57
N ASP A 253 -2.30 0.75 10.39
CA ASP A 253 -3.72 1.09 10.22
C ASP A 253 -4.68 -0.09 10.50
N VAL A 254 -4.16 -1.27 10.84
CA VAL A 254 -4.95 -2.46 11.14
C VAL A 254 -4.99 -2.70 12.63
N ASP A 255 -6.17 -2.63 13.23
CA ASP A 255 -6.35 -2.95 14.66
C ASP A 255 -6.15 -4.45 14.88
N VAL A 256 -4.97 -4.79 15.39
CA VAL A 256 -4.58 -6.18 15.70
C VAL A 256 -5.02 -6.56 17.12
N ASP A 257 -4.99 -5.62 18.06
CA ASP A 257 -5.16 -5.90 19.50
C ASP A 257 -6.55 -6.46 19.81
N GLU A 258 -7.59 -5.99 19.11
CA GLU A 258 -8.96 -6.51 19.27
C GLU A 258 -9.08 -8.01 18.92
N HIS A 259 -8.22 -8.52 18.05
CA HIS A 259 -8.30 -9.88 17.51
C HIS A 259 -7.16 -10.81 17.94
N LEU A 260 -6.22 -10.36 18.77
CA LEU A 260 -4.98 -11.06 19.09
C LEU A 260 -5.22 -12.46 19.68
N ASP A 261 -6.11 -12.59 20.66
CA ASP A 261 -6.45 -13.88 21.29
C ASP A 261 -6.98 -14.91 20.27
N GLU A 262 -7.80 -14.44 19.32
CA GLU A 262 -8.36 -15.30 18.27
C GLU A 262 -7.30 -15.70 17.25
N ILE A 263 -6.42 -14.78 16.88
CA ILE A 263 -5.29 -15.02 15.95
C ILE A 263 -4.36 -16.09 16.55
N GLU A 264 -3.96 -15.97 17.81
CA GLU A 264 -3.12 -16.94 18.50
C GLU A 264 -3.79 -18.31 18.59
N ALA A 265 -5.09 -18.37 18.90
CA ALA A 265 -5.84 -19.62 18.96
C ALA A 265 -5.91 -20.32 17.58
N ILE A 266 -6.00 -19.56 16.48
CA ILE A 266 -5.96 -20.10 15.12
C ILE A 266 -4.55 -20.63 14.82
N ALA A 267 -3.52 -19.81 15.03
CA ALA A 267 -2.13 -20.14 14.72
C ALA A 267 -1.64 -21.38 15.47
N ASN A 268 -2.03 -21.51 16.74
CA ASN A 268 -1.69 -22.66 17.61
C ASN A 268 -2.52 -23.92 17.32
N GLY A 269 -3.50 -23.86 16.39
CA GLY A 269 -4.33 -25.01 16.05
C GLY A 269 -5.43 -25.34 17.06
N GLU A 270 -5.75 -24.47 17.99
CA GLU A 270 -6.81 -24.68 19.00
C GLU A 270 -8.20 -24.70 18.36
N ARG A 271 -8.37 -24.02 17.22
CA ARG A 271 -9.61 -24.01 16.41
C ARG A 271 -9.62 -25.03 15.28
N GLY A 272 -8.56 -25.82 15.11
CA GLY A 272 -8.37 -26.80 14.04
C GLY A 272 -7.09 -26.54 13.25
N ASP A 273 -6.87 -27.26 12.15
CA ASP A 273 -5.71 -27.02 11.26
C ASP A 273 -5.77 -25.61 10.68
N PRO A 274 -4.81 -24.72 10.99
CA PRO A 274 -4.82 -23.34 10.52
C PRO A 274 -4.84 -23.24 8.99
N TYR A 275 -4.17 -24.14 8.29
CA TYR A 275 -4.14 -24.14 6.83
C TYR A 275 -5.48 -24.54 6.21
N GLN A 276 -6.21 -25.47 6.84
CA GLN A 276 -7.56 -25.82 6.40
C GLN A 276 -8.53 -24.67 6.66
N LEU A 277 -8.45 -24.02 7.84
CA LEU A 277 -9.26 -22.84 8.15
C LEU A 277 -9.02 -21.71 7.15
N LEU A 278 -7.77 -21.49 6.73
CA LEU A 278 -7.45 -20.52 5.68
C LEU A 278 -8.07 -20.91 4.33
N VAL A 279 -7.95 -22.18 3.91
CA VAL A 279 -8.57 -22.68 2.67
C VAL A 279 -10.07 -22.47 2.67
N ASP A 280 -10.74 -22.78 3.78
CA ASP A 280 -12.18 -22.62 3.95
C ASP A 280 -12.62 -21.16 4.02
N SER A 281 -11.69 -20.26 4.36
CA SER A 281 -11.92 -18.82 4.40
C SER A 281 -11.72 -18.14 3.06
N ILE A 282 -10.86 -18.66 2.16
CA ILE A 282 -10.63 -18.07 0.84
C ILE A 282 -11.79 -18.42 -0.10
N ASN A 283 -12.59 -17.41 -0.42
CA ASN A 283 -13.71 -17.48 -1.35
C ASN A 283 -14.61 -18.72 -1.11
N PRO A 284 -15.34 -18.79 0.02
CA PRO A 284 -16.12 -19.97 0.41
C PRO A 284 -17.20 -20.35 -0.63
N LYS A 285 -17.65 -19.40 -1.44
CA LYS A 285 -18.62 -19.63 -2.52
C LYS A 285 -18.04 -20.41 -3.70
N HIS A 286 -16.72 -20.47 -3.84
CA HIS A 286 -16.04 -21.24 -4.86
C HIS A 286 -15.77 -22.66 -4.36
N ARG A 287 -16.24 -23.67 -5.08
CA ARG A 287 -16.02 -25.09 -4.77
C ARG A 287 -14.83 -25.64 -5.56
N GLY A 288 -13.96 -26.39 -4.91
CA GLY A 288 -12.76 -26.96 -5.53
C GLY A 288 -11.52 -26.07 -5.41
N ASP A 289 -10.48 -26.42 -6.13
CA ASP A 289 -9.20 -25.69 -6.22
C ASP A 289 -8.52 -25.39 -4.86
N GLU A 290 -8.64 -26.32 -3.90
CA GLU A 290 -8.09 -26.13 -2.54
C GLU A 290 -6.62 -25.72 -2.53
N HIS A 291 -5.83 -26.25 -3.48
CA HIS A 291 -4.41 -25.88 -3.62
C HIS A 291 -4.22 -24.44 -4.10
N VAL A 292 -5.14 -23.91 -4.95
CA VAL A 292 -5.13 -22.49 -5.33
C VAL A 292 -5.52 -21.64 -4.14
N LYS A 293 -6.56 -22.05 -3.39
CA LYS A 293 -6.97 -21.34 -2.16
C LYS A 293 -5.84 -21.29 -1.13
N LEU A 294 -5.14 -22.42 -0.92
CA LEU A 294 -3.98 -22.45 -0.02
C LEU A 294 -2.86 -21.54 -0.51
N ALA A 295 -2.55 -21.57 -1.81
CA ALA A 295 -1.53 -20.69 -2.37
C ALA A 295 -1.92 -19.21 -2.22
N VAL A 296 -3.17 -18.84 -2.50
CA VAL A 296 -3.68 -17.48 -2.27
C VAL A 296 -3.56 -17.09 -0.80
N ALA A 297 -3.93 -17.97 0.12
CA ALA A 297 -3.80 -17.70 1.56
C ALA A 297 -2.33 -17.47 1.95
N LEU A 298 -1.41 -18.33 1.52
CA LEU A 298 0.03 -18.15 1.78
C LEU A 298 0.58 -16.87 1.14
N GLN A 299 0.03 -16.43 -0.01
CA GLN A 299 0.44 -15.19 -0.64
C GLN A 299 0.08 -13.95 0.19
N LEU A 300 -1.03 -13.98 0.91
CA LEU A 300 -1.40 -12.91 1.84
C LEU A 300 -0.35 -12.74 2.94
N PHE A 301 0.14 -13.85 3.51
CA PHE A 301 1.17 -13.80 4.55
C PHE A 301 2.55 -13.42 3.99
N GLY A 302 2.90 -13.85 2.77
CA GLY A 302 4.18 -13.57 2.14
C GLY A 302 5.38 -14.12 2.90
N GLY A 303 6.54 -14.21 2.26
CA GLY A 303 7.82 -14.54 2.90
C GLY A 303 8.47 -13.33 3.59
N TRP A 304 9.60 -13.56 4.23
CA TRP A 304 10.41 -12.53 4.85
C TRP A 304 11.43 -11.96 3.86
N ALA A 305 11.59 -10.66 3.82
CA ALA A 305 12.63 -10.04 3.00
C ALA A 305 13.95 -10.00 3.79
N HIS A 306 15.02 -10.54 3.22
CA HIS A 306 16.32 -10.60 3.85
C HIS A 306 17.22 -9.46 3.36
N GLU A 307 17.78 -8.71 4.29
CA GLU A 307 18.75 -7.66 4.00
C GLU A 307 20.15 -8.13 4.36
N TYR A 308 21.08 -7.96 3.43
CA TYR A 308 22.47 -8.36 3.61
C TYR A 308 23.32 -7.18 4.10
N PRO A 309 24.45 -7.45 4.80
CA PRO A 309 25.33 -6.38 5.30
C PRO A 309 25.93 -5.48 4.22
N ASP A 310 25.91 -5.89 2.96
CA ASP A 310 26.37 -5.12 1.81
C ASP A 310 25.27 -4.18 1.24
N GLY A 311 24.09 -4.17 1.85
CA GLY A 311 22.93 -3.39 1.41
C GLY A 311 22.10 -4.06 0.32
N SER A 312 22.45 -5.27 -0.13
CA SER A 312 21.60 -6.03 -1.05
C SER A 312 20.40 -6.63 -0.29
N ARG A 313 19.29 -6.85 -1.02
CA ARG A 313 18.04 -7.35 -0.45
C ARG A 313 17.46 -8.47 -1.30
N ASP A 314 17.14 -9.58 -0.65
CA ASP A 314 16.30 -10.62 -1.23
C ASP A 314 14.83 -10.38 -0.87
N ARG A 315 13.97 -10.41 -1.86
CA ARG A 315 12.54 -10.17 -1.66
C ARG A 315 11.84 -11.31 -0.92
N GLY A 316 10.92 -10.99 -0.03
CA GLY A 316 9.98 -11.95 0.56
C GLY A 316 8.68 -12.12 -0.26
N ASP A 317 8.37 -11.14 -1.10
CA ASP A 317 7.19 -11.14 -1.96
C ASP A 317 7.33 -12.16 -3.09
N TRP A 318 6.22 -12.85 -3.41
CA TRP A 318 6.18 -13.81 -4.49
C TRP A 318 4.91 -13.65 -5.34
N HIS A 319 4.98 -14.07 -6.59
CA HIS A 319 4.00 -13.78 -7.60
C HIS A 319 3.26 -15.03 -8.06
N MET A 320 1.94 -14.91 -8.25
CA MET A 320 1.09 -16.01 -8.70
C MET A 320 0.26 -15.61 -9.92
N LEU A 321 0.16 -16.54 -10.87
CA LEU A 321 -0.63 -16.39 -12.08
C LEU A 321 -1.71 -17.47 -12.15
N LEU A 322 -2.97 -17.03 -12.31
CA LEU A 322 -4.12 -17.86 -12.57
C LEU A 322 -4.48 -17.79 -14.06
N LEU A 323 -4.22 -18.86 -14.80
CA LEU A 323 -4.60 -18.97 -16.20
C LEU A 323 -5.79 -19.91 -16.36
N GLY A 324 -6.76 -19.56 -17.18
CA GLY A 324 -7.86 -20.47 -17.34
C GLY A 324 -8.97 -20.00 -18.27
N ASP A 325 -9.94 -20.87 -18.47
CA ASP A 325 -11.08 -20.58 -19.32
C ASP A 325 -11.95 -19.45 -18.75
N PRO A 326 -12.68 -18.72 -19.59
CA PRO A 326 -13.63 -17.72 -19.13
C PRO A 326 -14.73 -18.38 -18.28
N GLY A 327 -15.05 -17.74 -17.14
CA GLY A 327 -16.11 -18.21 -16.24
C GLY A 327 -15.65 -19.15 -15.12
N CYS A 328 -14.37 -19.54 -15.05
CA CYS A 328 -13.83 -20.40 -13.98
C CYS A 328 -13.56 -19.68 -12.64
N GLY A 329 -14.07 -18.48 -12.44
CA GLY A 329 -14.00 -17.79 -11.15
C GLY A 329 -12.69 -17.04 -10.86
N LYS A 330 -11.73 -16.93 -11.78
CA LYS A 330 -10.44 -16.24 -11.58
C LYS A 330 -10.59 -14.82 -11.03
N SER A 331 -11.37 -13.98 -11.72
CA SER A 331 -11.63 -12.60 -11.28
C SER A 331 -12.33 -12.55 -9.91
N THR A 332 -13.06 -13.59 -9.54
CA THR A 332 -13.70 -13.68 -8.23
C THR A 332 -12.67 -13.93 -7.12
N PHE A 333 -11.63 -14.71 -7.39
CA PHE A 333 -10.50 -14.86 -6.47
C PHE A 333 -9.77 -13.53 -6.26
N LEU A 334 -9.43 -12.83 -7.35
CA LEU A 334 -8.73 -11.54 -7.25
C LEU A 334 -9.52 -10.51 -6.42
N ARG A 335 -10.82 -10.37 -6.73
CA ARG A 335 -11.69 -9.45 -5.97
C ARG A 335 -11.88 -9.86 -4.51
N TYR A 336 -11.85 -11.15 -4.22
CA TYR A 336 -11.94 -11.63 -2.85
C TYR A 336 -10.67 -11.29 -2.07
N VAL A 337 -9.50 -11.49 -2.69
CA VAL A 337 -8.20 -11.13 -2.11
C VAL A 337 -8.12 -9.63 -1.85
N ASP A 338 -8.53 -8.82 -2.81
CA ASP A 338 -8.60 -7.36 -2.70
C ASP A 338 -9.44 -6.90 -1.49
N GLN A 339 -10.49 -7.64 -1.14
CA GLN A 339 -11.34 -7.33 0.03
C GLN A 339 -10.77 -7.78 1.37
N ILE A 340 -9.92 -8.81 1.41
CA ILE A 340 -9.40 -9.40 2.66
C ILE A 340 -7.94 -9.04 2.94
N ALA A 341 -7.18 -8.61 1.93
CA ALA A 341 -5.81 -8.19 2.13
C ALA A 341 -5.76 -6.89 2.96
N PRO A 342 -4.83 -6.76 3.89
CA PRO A 342 -4.63 -5.51 4.62
C PRO A 342 -4.30 -4.34 3.70
N ARG A 343 -3.44 -4.60 2.68
CA ARG A 343 -3.09 -3.67 1.59
C ARG A 343 -3.28 -4.33 0.24
N SER A 344 -4.02 -3.69 -0.65
CA SER A 344 -4.23 -4.21 -1.99
C SER A 344 -4.56 -3.12 -2.99
N THR A 345 -4.30 -3.43 -4.27
CA THR A 345 -4.82 -2.68 -5.40
C THR A 345 -5.44 -3.65 -6.40
N TYR A 346 -6.55 -3.26 -7.02
CA TYR A 346 -7.16 -4.02 -8.09
C TYR A 346 -7.08 -3.25 -9.40
N ALA A 347 -6.41 -3.83 -10.39
CA ALA A 347 -6.25 -3.25 -11.71
C ALA A 347 -6.71 -4.21 -12.81
N SER A 348 -7.21 -3.66 -13.94
CA SER A 348 -7.49 -4.44 -15.13
C SER A 348 -6.37 -4.24 -16.15
N GLY A 349 -5.79 -5.32 -16.65
CA GLY A 349 -4.80 -5.28 -17.74
C GLY A 349 -5.36 -4.70 -19.03
N LYS A 350 -6.69 -4.81 -19.24
CA LYS A 350 -7.35 -4.23 -20.42
C LYS A 350 -7.36 -2.70 -20.33
N GLY A 351 -6.54 -2.07 -21.16
CA GLY A 351 -6.40 -0.62 -21.19
C GLY A 351 -5.41 -0.06 -20.18
N ALA A 352 -4.72 -0.92 -19.41
CA ALA A 352 -3.65 -0.50 -18.53
C ALA A 352 -2.50 0.12 -19.34
N THR A 353 -2.01 1.26 -18.86
CA THR A 353 -0.82 1.94 -19.40
C THR A 353 0.38 1.67 -18.51
N ALA A 354 1.59 1.86 -19.02
CA ALA A 354 2.82 1.78 -18.23
C ALA A 354 2.74 2.70 -17.00
N ALA A 355 2.30 3.94 -17.18
CA ALA A 355 2.09 4.92 -16.13
C ALA A 355 1.12 4.46 -15.06
N GLY A 356 -0.07 3.99 -15.45
CA GLY A 356 -1.09 3.51 -14.50
C GLY A 356 -0.70 2.24 -13.75
N MET A 357 0.24 1.45 -14.28
CA MET A 357 0.77 0.28 -13.58
C MET A 357 1.94 0.61 -12.65
N THR A 358 2.80 1.54 -13.02
CA THR A 358 4.03 1.84 -12.25
C THR A 358 4.00 3.24 -11.63
N ALA A 359 4.49 4.25 -12.37
CA ALA A 359 4.39 5.66 -11.99
C ALA A 359 4.64 6.54 -13.21
N ALA A 360 4.20 7.79 -13.15
CA ALA A 360 4.49 8.76 -14.20
C ALA A 360 4.70 10.17 -13.66
N ALA A 361 5.52 10.95 -14.40
CA ALA A 361 5.46 12.39 -14.33
C ALA A 361 4.30 12.87 -15.21
N VAL A 362 3.29 13.50 -14.61
CA VAL A 362 2.08 14.02 -15.24
C VAL A 362 2.08 15.55 -15.16
N SER A 363 1.63 16.17 -16.24
CA SER A 363 1.37 17.61 -16.27
C SER A 363 -0.08 17.85 -15.93
N ASP A 364 -0.33 18.63 -14.88
CA ASP A 364 -1.65 18.96 -14.38
C ASP A 364 -1.58 20.33 -13.68
N ASP A 365 -2.72 21.02 -13.55
CA ASP A 365 -2.82 22.31 -12.83
C ASP A 365 -2.75 22.14 -11.30
N PHE A 366 -2.15 21.05 -10.83
CA PHE A 366 -1.99 20.71 -9.43
C PHE A 366 -0.93 21.59 -8.77
N GLY A 367 -1.34 22.45 -7.85
CA GLY A 367 -0.47 23.30 -7.06
C GLY A 367 0.41 24.23 -7.87
N ASP A 368 -0.10 24.86 -8.94
CA ASP A 368 0.66 25.76 -9.84
C ASP A 368 1.95 25.15 -10.42
N THR A 369 2.10 23.82 -10.37
CA THR A 369 3.24 23.12 -10.93
C THR A 369 2.88 22.49 -12.27
N GLU A 370 3.75 22.68 -13.28
CA GLU A 370 3.54 22.05 -14.59
C GLU A 370 3.64 20.53 -14.54
N TRP A 371 4.36 19.97 -13.55
CA TRP A 371 4.64 18.54 -13.46
C TRP A 371 4.57 18.05 -12.01
N GLY A 372 4.00 16.88 -11.82
CA GLY A 372 3.96 16.15 -10.55
C GLY A 372 4.21 14.65 -10.75
N LEU A 373 4.60 13.95 -9.70
CA LEU A 373 4.83 12.52 -9.72
C LEU A 373 3.57 11.78 -9.23
N GLU A 374 2.99 10.94 -10.09
CA GLU A 374 1.79 10.16 -9.79
C GLU A 374 2.14 8.67 -9.67
N ALA A 375 1.70 8.03 -8.55
CA ALA A 375 1.90 6.62 -8.29
C ALA A 375 0.89 5.76 -9.05
N GLY A 376 1.36 4.67 -9.66
CA GLY A 376 0.52 3.66 -10.30
C GLY A 376 0.23 2.46 -9.38
N ALA A 377 -0.53 1.48 -9.91
CA ALA A 377 -1.08 0.36 -9.12
C ALA A 377 -0.03 -0.43 -8.32
N LEU A 378 1.16 -0.68 -8.88
CA LEU A 378 2.21 -1.44 -8.17
C LEU A 378 2.85 -0.64 -7.03
N VAL A 379 3.00 0.67 -7.20
CA VAL A 379 3.53 1.56 -6.15
C VAL A 379 2.48 1.74 -5.04
N LEU A 380 1.22 1.93 -5.41
CA LEU A 380 0.12 2.01 -4.43
C LEU A 380 -0.08 0.70 -3.63
N ALA A 381 0.34 -0.44 -4.18
CA ALA A 381 0.32 -1.74 -3.50
C ALA A 381 1.61 -2.04 -2.72
N ASP A 382 2.52 -1.08 -2.52
CA ASP A 382 3.78 -1.32 -1.79
C ASP A 382 3.52 -1.94 -0.41
N GLY A 383 4.27 -2.97 -0.06
CA GLY A 383 4.05 -3.79 1.14
C GLY A 383 2.86 -4.76 1.08
N GLY A 384 2.04 -4.72 0.02
CA GLY A 384 0.78 -5.46 -0.11
C GLY A 384 0.68 -6.39 -1.31
N ILE A 385 -0.53 -6.48 -1.90
CA ILE A 385 -0.84 -7.33 -3.05
C ILE A 385 -1.46 -6.50 -4.18
N ALA A 386 -0.86 -6.59 -5.37
CA ALA A 386 -1.46 -6.09 -6.60
C ALA A 386 -2.27 -7.21 -7.28
N CYS A 387 -3.58 -7.02 -7.41
CA CYS A 387 -4.48 -7.92 -8.11
C CYS A 387 -4.68 -7.43 -9.55
N VAL A 388 -4.12 -8.12 -10.54
CA VAL A 388 -4.20 -7.72 -11.96
C VAL A 388 -5.04 -8.71 -12.74
N ASP A 389 -6.24 -8.29 -13.13
CA ASP A 389 -7.13 -9.11 -13.98
C ASP A 389 -6.87 -8.85 -15.46
N GLU A 390 -7.17 -9.84 -16.30
CA GLU A 390 -6.99 -9.77 -17.76
C GLU A 390 -5.54 -9.39 -18.18
N ILE A 391 -4.53 -9.93 -17.48
CA ILE A 391 -3.11 -9.63 -17.76
C ILE A 391 -2.71 -9.95 -19.21
N ASP A 392 -3.38 -10.93 -19.83
CA ASP A 392 -3.21 -11.31 -21.24
C ASP A 392 -3.56 -10.19 -22.23
N LYS A 393 -4.29 -9.17 -21.80
CA LYS A 393 -4.72 -8.02 -22.63
C LYS A 393 -3.89 -6.77 -22.44
N MET A 394 -2.85 -6.82 -21.63
CA MET A 394 -1.97 -5.67 -21.40
C MET A 394 -1.17 -5.31 -22.67
N GLN A 395 -0.91 -4.02 -22.82
CA GLN A 395 -0.02 -3.53 -23.88
C GLN A 395 1.44 -3.87 -23.54
N SER A 396 2.27 -4.02 -24.56
CA SER A 396 3.67 -4.47 -24.41
C SER A 396 4.54 -3.53 -23.58
N ASP A 397 4.28 -2.23 -23.61
CA ASP A 397 4.97 -1.22 -22.82
C ASP A 397 4.60 -1.32 -21.33
N ALA A 398 3.32 -1.53 -21.01
CA ALA A 398 2.86 -1.76 -19.65
C ALA A 398 3.43 -3.08 -19.08
N VAL A 399 3.47 -4.15 -19.89
CA VAL A 399 4.11 -5.43 -19.51
C VAL A 399 5.59 -5.24 -19.20
N SER A 400 6.32 -4.47 -20.03
CA SER A 400 7.76 -4.20 -19.82
C SER A 400 8.00 -3.42 -18.52
N SER A 401 7.25 -2.34 -18.29
CA SER A 401 7.38 -1.53 -17.08
C SER A 401 7.03 -2.32 -15.81
N MET A 402 5.99 -3.15 -15.86
CA MET A 402 5.62 -4.04 -14.77
C MET A 402 6.73 -5.07 -14.50
N HIS A 403 7.33 -5.65 -15.55
CA HIS A 403 8.42 -6.60 -15.41
C HIS A 403 9.62 -6.00 -14.65
N ASP A 404 10.01 -4.76 -14.98
CA ASP A 404 11.12 -4.08 -14.32
C ASP A 404 10.81 -3.80 -12.84
N ALA A 405 9.58 -3.35 -12.54
CA ALA A 405 9.12 -3.13 -11.17
C ALA A 405 9.11 -4.42 -10.32
N LEU A 406 8.65 -5.55 -10.89
CA LEU A 406 8.63 -6.85 -10.20
C LEU A 406 10.03 -7.43 -9.95
N GLU A 407 11.04 -7.04 -10.76
CA GLU A 407 12.42 -7.47 -10.58
C GLU A 407 13.15 -6.67 -9.52
N SER A 408 13.12 -5.34 -9.67
CA SER A 408 13.85 -4.40 -8.80
C SER A 408 13.11 -4.07 -7.51
N GLN A 409 11.82 -4.34 -7.43
CA GLN A 409 10.90 -3.85 -6.39
C GLN A 409 10.90 -2.31 -6.26
N GLN A 410 11.29 -1.63 -7.33
CA GLN A 410 11.35 -0.19 -7.44
C GLN A 410 10.90 0.27 -8.82
N VAL A 411 10.36 1.48 -8.88
CA VAL A 411 10.00 2.16 -10.12
C VAL A 411 10.83 3.42 -10.24
N HIS A 412 11.59 3.52 -11.33
CA HIS A 412 12.40 4.71 -11.62
C HIS A 412 11.66 5.61 -12.61
N VAL A 413 11.38 6.83 -12.20
CA VAL A 413 10.79 7.87 -13.08
C VAL A 413 11.84 8.90 -13.41
N ASN A 414 12.14 9.06 -14.71
CA ASN A 414 13.09 10.05 -15.20
C ASN A 414 12.46 10.79 -16.38
N LYS A 415 11.68 11.84 -16.10
CA LYS A 415 10.91 12.59 -17.09
C LYS A 415 10.66 14.02 -16.61
N ALA A 416 10.70 14.98 -17.52
CA ALA A 416 10.35 16.38 -17.28
C ALA A 416 11.16 17.06 -16.15
N GLY A 417 12.40 16.62 -15.92
CA GLY A 417 13.24 17.14 -14.82
C GLY A 417 13.08 16.37 -13.50
N ILE A 418 12.02 15.58 -13.34
CA ILE A 418 11.80 14.72 -12.17
C ILE A 418 12.68 13.47 -12.30
N ASN A 419 13.44 13.16 -11.26
CA ASN A 419 14.23 11.93 -11.14
C ASN A 419 13.94 11.32 -9.76
N ALA A 420 13.00 10.37 -9.73
CA ALA A 420 12.53 9.73 -8.49
C ALA A 420 12.60 8.21 -8.59
N THR A 421 12.79 7.58 -7.45
CA THR A 421 12.75 6.13 -7.27
C THR A 421 11.68 5.81 -6.23
N LEU A 422 10.61 5.15 -6.65
CA LEU A 422 9.49 4.77 -5.79
C LEU A 422 9.58 3.29 -5.46
N ASN A 423 9.19 2.92 -4.23
CA ASN A 423 9.10 1.53 -3.83
C ASN A 423 7.88 0.85 -4.47
N ALA A 424 8.05 -0.41 -4.88
CA ALA A 424 7.00 -1.27 -5.43
C ALA A 424 7.21 -2.71 -4.93
N ARG A 425 7.38 -2.88 -3.61
CA ARG A 425 7.57 -4.14 -2.91
C ARG A 425 6.21 -4.82 -2.75
N THR A 426 5.73 -5.40 -3.84
CA THR A 426 4.36 -5.95 -3.89
C THR A 426 4.35 -7.38 -4.40
N SER A 427 3.47 -8.20 -3.80
CA SER A 427 3.10 -9.50 -4.37
C SER A 427 2.13 -9.29 -5.53
N LEU A 428 2.33 -9.99 -6.64
CA LEU A 428 1.42 -9.93 -7.78
C LEU A 428 0.54 -11.17 -7.81
N LEU A 429 -0.79 -10.98 -7.75
CA LEU A 429 -1.80 -11.98 -8.07
C LEU A 429 -2.44 -11.61 -9.41
N ALA A 430 -2.08 -12.34 -10.47
CA ALA A 430 -2.56 -12.06 -11.81
C ALA A 430 -3.54 -13.12 -12.31
N ALA A 431 -4.50 -12.70 -13.12
CA ALA A 431 -5.41 -13.59 -13.85
C ALA A 431 -5.39 -13.30 -15.34
N GLY A 432 -5.40 -14.35 -16.14
CA GLY A 432 -5.42 -14.26 -17.61
C GLY A 432 -6.17 -15.41 -18.27
N ASN A 433 -6.40 -15.27 -19.57
CA ASN A 433 -6.98 -16.31 -20.40
C ASN A 433 -5.92 -16.88 -21.33
N PRO A 434 -6.09 -18.13 -21.82
CA PRO A 434 -5.22 -18.67 -22.85
C PRO A 434 -5.39 -17.93 -24.17
N LYS A 435 -4.41 -18.05 -25.07
CA LYS A 435 -4.29 -17.35 -26.35
C LYS A 435 -5.56 -17.37 -27.21
N ASP A 436 -6.21 -18.54 -27.31
CA ASP A 436 -7.41 -18.75 -28.12
C ASP A 436 -8.71 -18.61 -27.31
N GLY A 437 -8.62 -18.06 -26.09
CA GLY A 437 -9.73 -17.82 -25.17
C GLY A 437 -10.15 -19.05 -24.35
N ARG A 438 -9.80 -20.26 -24.77
CA ARG A 438 -10.01 -21.54 -24.06
C ARG A 438 -8.84 -22.48 -24.29
N PHE A 439 -8.55 -23.33 -23.30
CA PHE A 439 -7.54 -24.37 -23.46
C PHE A 439 -8.03 -25.47 -24.43
N GLU A 440 -7.21 -25.79 -25.43
CA GLU A 440 -7.38 -26.93 -26.29
C GLU A 440 -6.81 -28.18 -25.60
N ARG A 441 -7.62 -29.26 -25.53
CA ARG A 441 -7.26 -30.49 -24.80
C ARG A 441 -6.05 -31.25 -25.36
N TYR A 442 -5.77 -31.10 -26.66
CA TYR A 442 -4.74 -31.87 -27.36
C TYR A 442 -3.46 -31.12 -27.60
N ARG A 443 -3.33 -29.90 -27.04
CA ARG A 443 -2.12 -29.09 -27.14
C ARG A 443 -1.53 -28.86 -25.74
N PRO A 444 -0.20 -28.92 -25.59
CA PRO A 444 0.43 -28.57 -24.31
C PRO A 444 -0.08 -27.21 -23.78
N LYS A 445 -0.49 -27.17 -22.53
CA LYS A 445 -1.07 -25.95 -21.93
C LYS A 445 -0.07 -24.78 -21.94
N GLY A 446 1.23 -25.06 -21.78
CA GLY A 446 2.30 -24.06 -21.85
C GLY A 446 2.40 -23.32 -23.19
N GLU A 447 2.13 -24.01 -24.33
CA GLU A 447 2.15 -23.40 -25.66
C GLU A 447 0.95 -22.49 -25.95
N GLN A 448 -0.08 -22.58 -25.13
CA GLN A 448 -1.32 -21.81 -25.27
C GLN A 448 -1.31 -20.52 -24.43
N ILE A 449 -0.19 -20.18 -23.81
CA ILE A 449 0.00 -18.97 -23.03
C ILE A 449 0.55 -17.88 -23.97
N ASP A 450 -0.16 -16.76 -24.10
CA ASP A 450 0.26 -15.62 -24.92
C ASP A 450 0.94 -14.55 -24.07
N MET A 451 1.99 -14.97 -23.35
CA MET A 451 2.82 -14.08 -22.55
C MET A 451 4.29 -14.36 -22.78
N GLY A 452 5.11 -13.31 -22.82
CA GLY A 452 6.53 -13.46 -23.03
C GLY A 452 7.21 -14.32 -21.95
N PRO A 453 8.17 -15.18 -22.31
CA PRO A 453 8.88 -16.05 -21.36
C PRO A 453 9.50 -15.30 -20.19
N THR A 454 9.94 -14.07 -20.45
CA THR A 454 10.54 -13.18 -19.44
C THR A 454 9.56 -12.85 -18.31
N LEU A 455 8.31 -12.53 -18.63
CA LEU A 455 7.26 -12.28 -17.63
C LEU A 455 6.87 -13.57 -16.91
N LEU A 456 6.67 -14.68 -17.66
CA LEU A 456 6.33 -15.97 -17.07
C LEU A 456 7.37 -16.46 -16.06
N SER A 457 8.66 -16.19 -16.31
CA SER A 457 9.74 -16.55 -15.39
C SER A 457 9.73 -15.81 -14.05
N ARG A 458 8.92 -14.74 -13.92
CA ARG A 458 8.75 -13.98 -12.68
C ARG A 458 7.70 -14.58 -11.75
N PHE A 459 6.79 -15.38 -12.30
CA PHE A 459 5.78 -16.04 -11.48
C PHE A 459 6.36 -17.26 -10.76
N ASP A 460 6.24 -17.25 -9.46
CA ASP A 460 6.70 -18.33 -8.59
C ASP A 460 5.75 -19.54 -8.72
N LEU A 461 4.43 -19.29 -8.77
CA LEU A 461 3.40 -20.28 -9.02
C LEU A 461 2.52 -19.89 -10.22
N MET A 462 2.14 -20.88 -11.02
CA MET A 462 1.18 -20.74 -12.10
C MET A 462 0.17 -21.86 -12.02
N PHE A 463 -1.11 -21.53 -11.90
CA PHE A 463 -2.18 -22.51 -11.84
C PHE A 463 -3.09 -22.41 -13.06
N MET A 464 -3.43 -23.59 -13.62
CA MET A 464 -4.37 -23.72 -14.73
C MET A 464 -5.75 -24.07 -14.19
N VAL A 465 -6.68 -23.12 -14.29
CA VAL A 465 -8.08 -23.31 -13.90
C VAL A 465 -8.88 -23.59 -15.16
N SER A 466 -8.98 -24.88 -15.54
CA SER A 466 -9.68 -25.32 -16.74
C SER A 466 -11.09 -25.82 -16.42
N ASP A 467 -12.02 -25.53 -17.33
CA ASP A 467 -13.38 -26.04 -17.30
C ASP A 467 -13.40 -27.42 -18.02
N GLU A 468 -13.03 -28.48 -17.29
CA GLU A 468 -13.05 -29.84 -17.79
C GLU A 468 -14.36 -30.53 -17.36
N PRO A 469 -15.27 -30.86 -18.28
CA PRO A 469 -16.53 -31.50 -17.92
C PRO A 469 -16.30 -32.85 -17.23
N ASP A 470 -16.66 -32.92 -15.95
CA ASP A 470 -16.76 -34.14 -15.17
C ASP A 470 -18.14 -34.23 -14.52
N ARG A 471 -18.83 -35.37 -14.70
CA ARG A 471 -20.22 -35.48 -14.27
C ARG A 471 -20.42 -35.44 -12.76
N GLU A 472 -19.46 -35.92 -11.99
CA GLU A 472 -19.55 -35.98 -10.54
C GLU A 472 -19.13 -34.61 -9.96
N ASP A 473 -17.99 -34.08 -10.42
CA ASP A 473 -17.49 -32.74 -10.02
C ASP A 473 -18.49 -31.64 -10.44
N ASP A 474 -19.05 -31.68 -11.66
CA ASP A 474 -20.05 -30.71 -12.13
C ASP A 474 -21.33 -30.74 -11.29
N ALA A 475 -21.77 -31.94 -10.87
CA ALA A 475 -22.95 -32.07 -10.02
C ALA A 475 -22.72 -31.45 -8.63
N ASP A 476 -21.57 -31.69 -8.02
CA ASP A 476 -21.19 -31.15 -6.74
C ASP A 476 -21.05 -29.62 -6.78
N VAL A 477 -20.43 -29.09 -7.83
CA VAL A 477 -20.29 -27.64 -8.05
C VAL A 477 -21.65 -26.97 -8.17
N VAL A 478 -22.54 -27.51 -9.02
CA VAL A 478 -23.90 -26.99 -9.24
C VAL A 478 -24.72 -27.06 -7.94
N GLU A 479 -24.63 -28.18 -7.20
CA GLU A 479 -25.31 -28.33 -5.92
C GLU A 479 -24.82 -27.26 -4.92
N HIS A 480 -23.51 -27.07 -4.79
CA HIS A 480 -22.92 -26.04 -3.92
C HIS A 480 -23.38 -24.63 -4.33
N MET A 481 -23.40 -24.31 -5.63
CA MET A 481 -23.87 -23.00 -6.12
C MET A 481 -25.33 -22.74 -5.78
N VAL A 482 -26.21 -23.74 -5.95
CA VAL A 482 -27.64 -23.61 -5.63
C VAL A 482 -27.85 -23.42 -4.14
N GLN A 483 -27.17 -24.23 -3.30
CA GLN A 483 -27.29 -24.17 -1.85
C GLN A 483 -26.72 -22.87 -1.28
N SER A 484 -25.58 -22.39 -1.78
CA SER A 484 -25.00 -21.11 -1.40
C SER A 484 -25.93 -19.94 -1.73
N ARG A 485 -26.58 -19.99 -2.92
CA ARG A 485 -27.55 -18.96 -3.31
C ARG A 485 -28.82 -18.98 -2.46
N GLN A 486 -29.27 -20.17 -2.05
CA GLN A 486 -30.41 -20.34 -1.14
C GLN A 486 -30.08 -19.78 0.26
N ALA A 487 -28.90 -20.11 0.79
CA ALA A 487 -28.42 -19.58 2.07
C ALA A 487 -28.32 -18.04 2.04
N ALA A 488 -27.70 -17.47 1.01
CA ALA A 488 -27.65 -16.02 0.81
C ALA A 488 -29.04 -15.37 0.71
N GLY A 489 -29.99 -16.05 0.04
CA GLY A 489 -31.39 -15.59 -0.04
C GLY A 489 -32.10 -15.59 1.31
N ARG A 490 -31.88 -16.60 2.16
CA ARG A 490 -32.41 -16.65 3.53
C ARG A 490 -31.81 -15.55 4.41
N HIS A 491 -30.49 -15.41 4.37
CA HIS A 491 -29.78 -14.32 5.08
C HIS A 491 -30.36 -12.94 4.72
N THR A 492 -30.57 -12.67 3.43
CA THR A 492 -31.15 -11.39 2.95
C THR A 492 -32.57 -11.17 3.46
N ARG A 493 -33.31 -12.23 3.79
CA ARG A 493 -34.65 -12.14 4.39
C ARG A 493 -34.63 -12.00 5.91
N GLY A 494 -33.45 -12.05 6.54
CA GLY A 494 -33.28 -12.05 7.99
C GLY A 494 -33.64 -13.38 8.66
N GLU A 495 -33.59 -14.48 7.91
CA GLU A 495 -33.79 -15.84 8.44
C GLU A 495 -32.45 -16.37 9.02
N GLU A 496 -32.50 -17.08 10.14
CA GLU A 496 -31.33 -17.75 10.71
C GLU A 496 -30.85 -18.87 9.78
N LEU A 497 -29.54 -18.92 9.53
CA LEU A 497 -28.90 -19.97 8.76
C LEU A 497 -28.52 -21.15 9.67
N SER A 498 -28.62 -22.37 9.16
CA SER A 498 -28.03 -23.54 9.83
C SER A 498 -26.49 -23.47 9.78
N GLU A 499 -25.81 -24.19 10.67
CA GLU A 499 -24.34 -24.27 10.69
C GLU A 499 -23.75 -24.70 9.33
N GLU A 500 -24.39 -25.66 8.64
CA GLU A 500 -23.97 -26.09 7.30
C GLU A 500 -24.17 -25.01 6.23
N GLU A 501 -25.21 -24.20 6.35
CA GLU A 501 -25.47 -23.08 5.43
C GLU A 501 -24.50 -21.93 5.69
N GLN A 502 -24.16 -21.64 6.93
CA GLN A 502 -23.15 -20.65 7.30
C GLN A 502 -21.78 -21.03 6.74
N GLN A 503 -21.31 -22.26 6.97
CA GLN A 503 -20.03 -22.75 6.44
C GLN A 503 -19.89 -22.65 4.91
N ARG A 504 -21.00 -22.61 4.17
CA ARG A 504 -20.97 -22.49 2.69
C ARG A 504 -20.88 -21.05 2.20
N VAL A 505 -21.29 -20.08 2.99
CA VAL A 505 -21.40 -18.68 2.55
C VAL A 505 -20.55 -17.72 3.37
N GLU A 506 -20.22 -18.10 4.58
CA GLU A 506 -19.36 -17.34 5.49
C GLU A 506 -17.95 -17.94 5.50
N PRO A 507 -16.91 -17.12 5.60
CA PRO A 507 -15.55 -17.61 5.77
C PRO A 507 -15.37 -18.24 7.16
N ALA A 508 -14.52 -19.26 7.28
CA ALA A 508 -14.21 -19.90 8.56
C ALA A 508 -13.49 -18.94 9.55
N ILE A 509 -12.74 -18.00 9.03
CA ILE A 509 -12.12 -16.88 9.75
C ILE A 509 -12.76 -15.60 9.23
N ASP A 510 -13.29 -14.76 10.11
CA ASP A 510 -13.89 -13.49 9.73
C ASP A 510 -12.89 -12.61 8.96
N ARG A 511 -13.38 -11.72 8.10
CA ARG A 511 -12.52 -10.88 7.26
C ARG A 511 -11.69 -9.89 8.07
N SER A 512 -12.23 -9.33 9.14
CA SER A 512 -11.50 -8.43 10.04
C SER A 512 -10.38 -9.19 10.74
N VAL A 513 -10.68 -10.38 11.28
CA VAL A 513 -9.70 -11.27 11.90
C VAL A 513 -8.63 -11.70 10.89
N MET A 514 -8.99 -12.02 9.64
CA MET A 514 -8.04 -12.40 8.59
C MET A 514 -7.08 -11.25 8.27
N ARG A 515 -7.58 -10.02 8.13
CA ARG A 515 -6.75 -8.82 7.91
C ARG A 515 -5.78 -8.57 9.06
N ALA A 516 -6.29 -8.62 10.29
CA ALA A 516 -5.49 -8.48 11.50
C ALA A 516 -4.44 -9.60 11.64
N TYR A 517 -4.80 -10.84 11.32
CA TYR A 517 -3.89 -11.98 11.36
C TYR A 517 -2.73 -11.83 10.37
N VAL A 518 -3.01 -11.46 9.12
CA VAL A 518 -1.98 -11.22 8.11
C VAL A 518 -1.08 -10.06 8.53
N ALA A 519 -1.67 -8.95 9.01
CA ALA A 519 -0.94 -7.79 9.48
C ALA A 519 -0.01 -8.16 10.65
N HIS A 520 -0.54 -8.81 11.69
CA HIS A 520 0.22 -9.26 12.85
C HIS A 520 1.37 -10.18 12.47
N ALA A 521 1.13 -11.20 11.65
CA ALA A 521 2.15 -12.14 11.21
C ALA A 521 3.28 -11.45 10.42
N LYS A 522 2.95 -10.46 9.58
CA LYS A 522 3.96 -9.71 8.81
C LYS A 522 4.77 -8.75 9.67
N GLN A 523 4.17 -8.15 10.69
CA GLN A 523 4.87 -7.26 11.63
C GLN A 523 5.80 -8.00 12.58
N THR A 524 5.34 -9.15 13.12
CA THR A 524 6.02 -9.83 14.23
C THR A 524 6.92 -10.98 13.80
N CYS A 525 6.57 -11.73 12.72
CA CYS A 525 7.27 -12.96 12.36
C CYS A 525 8.33 -12.74 11.27
N ARG A 526 9.53 -13.25 11.55
CA ARG A 526 10.72 -13.17 10.68
C ARG A 526 11.31 -14.56 10.43
N PRO A 527 10.60 -15.44 9.67
CA PRO A 527 10.97 -16.83 9.54
C PRO A 527 12.30 -17.02 8.82
N ILE A 528 13.15 -17.87 9.39
CA ILE A 528 14.42 -18.29 8.78
C ILE A 528 14.56 -19.81 8.83
N ILE A 529 15.36 -20.37 7.93
CA ILE A 529 15.75 -21.79 7.93
C ILE A 529 16.98 -21.95 8.80
N GLU A 530 16.81 -22.41 10.04
CA GLU A 530 17.90 -22.66 10.98
C GLU A 530 18.33 -24.14 11.04
N ASP A 531 17.40 -25.07 10.75
CA ASP A 531 17.63 -26.50 10.87
C ASP A 531 18.35 -27.05 9.62
N ASP A 532 19.48 -27.73 9.86
CA ASP A 532 20.27 -28.41 8.82
C ASP A 532 19.45 -29.48 8.08
N GLU A 533 18.48 -30.14 8.71
CA GLU A 533 17.62 -31.14 8.08
C GLU A 533 16.68 -30.49 7.07
N VAL A 534 16.12 -29.33 7.38
CA VAL A 534 15.28 -28.53 6.49
C VAL A 534 16.08 -28.05 5.30
N ALA A 535 17.29 -27.53 5.52
CA ALA A 535 18.19 -27.09 4.47
C ALA A 535 18.61 -28.24 3.54
N GLU A 536 18.92 -29.42 4.10
CA GLU A 536 19.30 -30.60 3.31
C GLU A 536 18.10 -31.14 2.50
N ARG A 537 16.88 -31.07 3.06
CA ARG A 537 15.67 -31.47 2.33
C ARG A 537 15.41 -30.59 1.10
N LEU A 538 15.56 -29.27 1.25
CA LEU A 538 15.43 -28.31 0.15
C LEU A 538 16.49 -28.58 -0.94
N LYS A 539 17.73 -28.80 -0.52
CA LYS A 539 18.85 -29.13 -1.42
C LYS A 539 18.61 -30.46 -2.17
N GLN A 540 18.17 -31.51 -1.49
CA GLN A 540 17.85 -32.81 -2.10
C GLN A 540 16.74 -32.65 -3.15
N PHE A 541 15.65 -31.97 -2.82
CA PHE A 541 14.58 -31.70 -3.79
C PHE A 541 15.11 -30.99 -5.04
N PHE A 542 15.92 -29.96 -4.88
CA PHE A 542 16.44 -29.20 -6.02
C PHE A 542 17.41 -30.02 -6.88
N VAL A 543 18.27 -30.83 -6.26
CA VAL A 543 19.22 -31.72 -6.98
C VAL A 543 18.47 -32.80 -7.77
N GLU A 544 17.47 -33.47 -7.14
CA GLU A 544 16.61 -34.45 -7.78
C GLU A 544 15.81 -33.83 -8.94
N PHE A 545 15.22 -32.67 -8.68
CA PHE A 545 14.45 -31.89 -9.63
C PHE A 545 15.27 -31.50 -10.87
N ARG A 546 16.51 -31.05 -10.66
CA ARG A 546 17.40 -30.68 -11.76
C ARG A 546 18.05 -31.88 -12.48
N ALA A 547 18.27 -32.96 -11.77
CA ALA A 547 18.76 -34.21 -12.37
C ALA A 547 17.69 -34.86 -13.29
N GLY A 548 16.39 -34.74 -12.89
CA GLY A 548 15.27 -35.16 -13.73
C GLY A 548 15.12 -34.35 -15.01
N ALA A 549 15.46 -33.05 -14.96
CA ALA A 549 15.32 -32.15 -16.09
C ALA A 549 16.27 -32.40 -17.28
N GLY A 550 17.31 -33.23 -17.13
CA GLY A 550 18.27 -33.58 -18.20
C GLY A 550 19.02 -32.40 -18.84
N GLU A 551 19.68 -32.63 -19.96
CA GLU A 551 20.14 -31.57 -20.86
C GLU A 551 18.94 -31.05 -21.66
N GLN A 552 18.22 -30.09 -21.12
CA GLN A 552 17.05 -29.50 -21.80
C GLN A 552 17.49 -28.73 -23.04
N ASP A 553 16.75 -28.96 -24.13
CA ASP A 553 16.71 -28.05 -25.28
C ASP A 553 16.27 -26.64 -24.83
N ASP A 554 16.89 -25.59 -25.41
CA ASP A 554 16.64 -24.15 -25.17
C ASP A 554 15.17 -23.71 -25.44
N ASP A 555 14.31 -24.61 -25.91
CA ASP A 555 12.92 -24.35 -26.33
C ASP A 555 11.86 -24.52 -25.21
N SER A 556 12.25 -24.79 -23.96
CA SER A 556 11.28 -24.91 -22.86
C SER A 556 10.64 -23.55 -22.52
N PRO A 557 9.30 -23.43 -22.52
CA PRO A 557 8.60 -22.18 -22.22
C PRO A 557 8.80 -21.68 -20.78
N ILE A 558 9.25 -22.55 -19.85
CA ILE A 558 9.51 -22.20 -18.45
C ILE A 558 10.86 -22.75 -18.01
N PRO A 559 11.91 -21.93 -17.96
CA PRO A 559 13.23 -22.40 -17.58
C PRO A 559 13.30 -22.77 -16.09
N LEU A 560 13.91 -23.92 -15.79
CA LEU A 560 14.21 -24.40 -14.44
C LEU A 560 15.45 -23.71 -13.89
N THR A 561 15.25 -22.60 -13.22
CA THR A 561 16.32 -21.78 -12.66
C THR A 561 16.38 -21.89 -11.13
N PHE A 562 17.45 -21.37 -10.53
CA PHE A 562 17.58 -21.21 -9.08
C PHE A 562 16.43 -20.40 -8.45
N ARG A 563 15.73 -19.57 -9.24
CA ARG A 563 14.52 -18.86 -8.80
C ARG A 563 13.44 -19.77 -8.21
N LYS A 564 13.38 -21.05 -8.64
CA LYS A 564 12.43 -22.01 -8.05
C LYS A 564 12.79 -22.43 -6.63
N VAL A 565 14.10 -22.43 -6.28
CA VAL A 565 14.53 -22.64 -4.88
C VAL A 565 14.09 -21.45 -4.03
N GLU A 566 14.34 -20.22 -4.49
CA GLU A 566 13.91 -19.00 -3.82
C GLU A 566 12.37 -18.96 -3.66
N ALA A 567 11.62 -19.41 -4.69
CA ALA A 567 10.18 -19.51 -4.59
C ALA A 567 9.73 -20.48 -3.48
N ILE A 568 10.40 -21.66 -3.36
CA ILE A 568 10.09 -22.62 -2.29
C ILE A 568 10.43 -22.04 -0.91
N GLN A 569 11.56 -21.33 -0.79
CA GLN A 569 11.94 -20.67 0.46
C GLN A 569 10.89 -19.64 0.87
N ARG A 570 10.50 -18.71 -0.01
CA ARG A 570 9.47 -17.70 0.25
C ARG A 570 8.12 -18.32 0.61
N LEU A 571 7.72 -19.41 -0.05
CA LEU A 571 6.50 -20.15 0.28
C LEU A 571 6.59 -20.85 1.63
N ALA A 572 7.73 -21.43 1.99
CA ALA A 572 7.95 -22.06 3.29
C ALA A 572 7.94 -21.02 4.42
N GLU A 573 8.56 -19.87 4.22
CA GLU A 573 8.50 -18.72 5.13
C GLU A 573 7.06 -18.21 5.30
N SER A 574 6.30 -18.09 4.19
CA SER A 574 4.87 -17.74 4.24
C SER A 574 4.08 -18.75 5.06
N SER A 575 4.42 -20.04 4.95
CA SER A 575 3.81 -21.10 5.73
C SER A 575 4.15 -21.01 7.22
N ALA A 576 5.41 -20.72 7.58
CA ALA A 576 5.83 -20.52 8.97
C ALA A 576 5.10 -19.32 9.61
N ARG A 577 4.88 -18.24 8.88
CA ARG A 577 4.09 -17.08 9.33
C ARG A 577 2.65 -17.42 9.70
N VAL A 578 2.02 -18.39 9.02
CA VAL A 578 0.68 -18.87 9.41
C VAL A 578 0.68 -19.45 10.82
N ARG A 579 1.78 -19.98 11.29
CA ARG A 579 1.92 -20.50 12.66
C ARG A 579 2.49 -19.48 13.64
N LEU A 580 2.63 -18.21 13.22
CA LEU A 580 3.32 -17.15 13.96
C LEU A 580 4.72 -17.59 14.43
N SER A 581 5.47 -18.28 13.56
CA SER A 581 6.79 -18.85 13.87
C SER A 581 7.90 -18.12 13.15
N ASP A 582 8.99 -17.84 13.86
CA ASP A 582 10.24 -17.33 13.29
C ASP A 582 11.14 -18.42 12.71
N THR A 583 10.74 -19.70 12.83
CA THR A 583 11.49 -20.83 12.32
C THR A 583 10.69 -21.61 11.28
N VAL A 584 11.32 -21.85 10.12
CA VAL A 584 10.78 -22.71 9.06
C VAL A 584 11.00 -24.17 9.42
N GLU A 585 9.93 -24.96 9.46
CA GLU A 585 9.96 -26.39 9.74
C GLU A 585 9.89 -27.23 8.45
N ILE A 586 10.14 -28.53 8.58
CA ILE A 586 10.14 -29.47 7.46
C ILE A 586 8.77 -29.53 6.76
N GLU A 587 7.66 -29.42 7.52
CA GLU A 587 6.30 -29.41 7.02
C GLU A 587 6.01 -28.20 6.14
N ASP A 588 6.64 -27.05 6.43
CA ASP A 588 6.52 -25.83 5.64
C ASP A 588 7.17 -26.01 4.28
N VAL A 589 8.37 -26.58 4.26
CA VAL A 589 9.10 -26.90 3.01
C VAL A 589 8.34 -27.95 2.19
N GLU A 590 7.82 -28.99 2.82
CA GLU A 590 7.03 -30.01 2.13
C GLU A 590 5.72 -29.45 1.54
N ARG A 591 5.10 -28.50 2.23
CA ARG A 591 3.91 -27.79 1.72
C ARG A 591 4.27 -26.93 0.51
N ALA A 592 5.35 -26.19 0.58
CA ALA A 592 5.86 -25.38 -0.54
C ALA A 592 6.23 -26.25 -1.75
N ILE A 593 6.95 -27.36 -1.54
CA ILE A 593 7.30 -28.34 -2.59
C ILE A 593 6.04 -28.89 -3.26
N ARG A 594 5.03 -29.28 -2.48
CA ARG A 594 3.76 -29.80 -3.06
C ARG A 594 3.07 -28.77 -3.94
N LEU A 595 3.02 -27.50 -3.54
CA LEU A 595 2.39 -26.42 -4.34
C LEU A 595 3.19 -26.16 -5.63
N VAL A 596 4.50 -26.06 -5.55
CA VAL A 596 5.38 -25.84 -6.71
C VAL A 596 5.28 -27.02 -7.68
N THR A 597 5.38 -28.25 -7.19
CA THR A 597 5.24 -29.47 -8.00
C THR A 597 3.87 -29.52 -8.72
N LYS A 598 2.80 -29.20 -7.98
CA LYS A 598 1.44 -29.20 -8.58
C LYS A 598 1.28 -28.11 -9.64
N SER A 599 1.81 -26.91 -9.38
CA SER A 599 1.84 -25.82 -10.34
C SER A 599 2.56 -26.23 -11.63
N MET A 600 3.72 -26.87 -11.52
CA MET A 600 4.51 -27.30 -12.67
C MET A 600 3.84 -28.41 -13.47
N LYS A 601 3.28 -29.42 -12.78
CA LYS A 601 2.53 -30.50 -13.44
C LYS A 601 1.33 -29.97 -14.25
N GLN A 602 0.69 -28.91 -13.78
CA GLN A 602 -0.42 -28.28 -14.53
C GLN A 602 0.03 -27.58 -15.82
N VAL A 603 1.25 -27.09 -15.87
CA VAL A 603 1.82 -26.45 -17.06
C VAL A 603 2.39 -27.47 -18.05
N GLY A 604 2.42 -28.76 -17.67
CA GLY A 604 2.87 -29.86 -18.52
C GLY A 604 4.30 -30.31 -18.23
N TYR A 605 4.88 -29.91 -17.11
CA TYR A 605 6.19 -30.37 -16.68
C TYR A 605 6.05 -31.43 -15.57
N ASP A 606 6.64 -32.62 -15.78
CA ASP A 606 6.74 -33.63 -14.74
C ASP A 606 8.10 -33.56 -14.01
N PRO A 607 8.12 -33.16 -12.73
CA PRO A 607 9.36 -33.10 -11.97
C PRO A 607 10.05 -34.46 -11.74
N GLU A 608 9.33 -35.59 -11.85
CA GLU A 608 9.85 -36.92 -11.62
C GLU A 608 10.57 -37.48 -12.85
N SER A 609 10.05 -37.22 -14.05
CA SER A 609 10.67 -37.61 -15.32
C SER A 609 11.61 -36.54 -15.89
N GLY A 610 11.42 -35.29 -15.50
CA GLY A 610 12.15 -34.13 -16.03
C GLY A 610 11.73 -33.71 -17.45
N GLU A 611 10.68 -34.27 -17.99
CA GLU A 611 10.23 -34.01 -19.35
C GLU A 611 8.97 -33.12 -19.38
N PHE A 612 8.88 -32.29 -20.42
CA PHE A 612 7.62 -31.67 -20.84
C PHE A 612 6.86 -32.67 -21.67
N ASP A 613 5.90 -33.34 -21.07
CA ASP A 613 5.14 -34.39 -21.73
C ASP A 613 3.68 -33.98 -21.96
N ALA A 614 3.30 -33.92 -23.24
CA ALA A 614 1.91 -33.74 -23.63
C ALA A 614 1.02 -34.92 -23.17
N ASP A 615 1.61 -36.12 -23.03
CA ASP A 615 0.91 -37.35 -22.64
C ASP A 615 0.61 -37.44 -21.14
N ILE A 616 1.29 -36.63 -20.27
CA ILE A 616 0.98 -36.56 -18.83
C ILE A 616 -0.43 -36.01 -18.60
N ILE A 617 -0.88 -35.11 -19.46
CA ILE A 617 -2.26 -34.59 -19.43
C ILE A 617 -3.26 -35.68 -19.76
N GLU A 618 -2.94 -36.55 -20.73
CA GLU A 618 -3.74 -37.72 -21.07
C GLU A 618 -3.74 -38.77 -19.96
N THR A 619 -2.61 -39.01 -19.33
CA THR A 619 -2.48 -40.03 -18.26
C THR A 619 -3.22 -39.59 -16.98
N GLN A 620 -3.27 -38.32 -16.62
CA GLN A 620 -4.09 -37.83 -15.53
C GLN A 620 -5.58 -37.91 -15.83
N TYR A 621 -5.96 -37.70 -17.09
CA TYR A 621 -7.34 -37.87 -17.54
C TYR A 621 -7.75 -39.36 -17.50
N LEU A 622 -6.89 -40.28 -17.96
CA LEU A 622 -7.12 -41.73 -17.95
C LEU A 622 -7.10 -42.32 -16.53
N THR A 623 -6.34 -41.80 -15.62
CA THR A 623 -6.35 -42.21 -14.19
C THR A 623 -7.59 -41.73 -13.46
N LYS A 624 -8.15 -40.58 -13.79
CA LYS A 624 -9.43 -40.08 -13.27
C LYS A 624 -10.64 -40.80 -13.95
N HIS A 625 -10.46 -41.31 -15.20
CA HIS A 625 -11.51 -41.93 -15.98
C HIS A 625 -11.10 -43.32 -16.53
N PRO A 626 -10.88 -44.34 -15.67
CA PRO A 626 -10.35 -45.64 -16.07
C PRO A 626 -11.24 -46.40 -17.10
N ARG A 627 -12.47 -45.96 -17.30
CA ARG A 627 -13.38 -46.58 -18.32
C ARG A 627 -13.08 -46.11 -19.75
N LEU A 628 -12.37 -45.02 -19.97
CA LEU A 628 -11.97 -44.54 -21.29
C LEU A 628 -10.67 -45.19 -21.79
N ALA A 629 -9.81 -45.67 -20.89
CA ALA A 629 -8.59 -46.39 -21.20
C ALA A 629 -8.85 -47.76 -21.89
N VAL A 630 -10.02 -48.34 -21.69
CA VAL A 630 -10.43 -49.64 -22.30
C VAL A 630 -10.99 -49.48 -23.70
N SER A 631 -11.28 -48.26 -24.14
CA SER A 631 -11.85 -47.97 -25.48
C SER A 631 -10.77 -47.53 -26.50
N ALA A 632 -9.55 -47.22 -26.05
CA ALA A 632 -8.41 -46.77 -26.88
C ALA A 632 -7.36 -47.87 -27.11
N ALA A 633 -7.55 -49.09 -26.54
CA ALA A 633 -6.82 -50.33 -26.84
C ALA A 633 -7.71 -51.23 -27.69
#